data_b1b98af0404912f8fa85ee5211c5f2d3
#
_entry.id   b1b98af0404912f8fa85ee5211c5f2d3
#
_cell.length_a   1.000
_cell.length_b   1.000
_cell.length_c   1.000
_cell.angle_alpha   90.00
_cell.angle_beta   90.00
_cell.angle_gamma   90.00
#
_symmetry.space_group_name_H-M   'P 1'
#
loop_
_entity.id
_entity.type
_entity.pdbx_description
1 polymer ?
#
loop_
_entity_poly.entity_id
_entity_poly.type
_entity_poly.pdbx_seq_one_letter_code
_entity_poly.pdbx_strand_id
1 'polypeptide(L)'
;MEKLTSEASNQLVEEHLAQCSHCREELEAMSGQLAEQSLPHDDVRDKTGKKLVRRIRLQVTVIFAALLVFFAANLWVLWGEGIRFSDESLIRAAYPLVGETEVVARDSYNGRKLLFYDDGFVFGFHSYSQVLLARIPRAAGHKYVIPDRPFEVVYAQDGDSFVTVAKAVDAEITHFVAWCSGNVPATLSQAEANTDRYMVAEVEAGFAWFVHACFPWDELMIAAYDQDGRLIAYSHSGFTEFYREVD
;
A
#
# COMPACT_ATOMS: atom_id res chain seq x y z
N MET A 1 -53.93 -2.75 -21.87
CA MET A 1 -54.97 -3.69 -21.48
C MET A 1 -55.21 -4.59 -22.68
N GLU A 2 -54.86 -5.84 -22.59
CA GLU A 2 -55.18 -6.85 -23.60
C GLU A 2 -56.69 -7.09 -23.57
N LYS A 3 -57.32 -7.09 -24.76
CA LYS A 3 -58.71 -7.49 -24.90
C LYS A 3 -58.79 -8.98 -24.60
N LEU A 4 -59.32 -9.31 -23.40
CA LEU A 4 -59.46 -10.69 -22.91
C LEU A 4 -60.54 -11.49 -23.67
N THR A 5 -61.31 -10.87 -24.55
CA THR A 5 -62.34 -11.53 -25.31
C THR A 5 -62.27 -11.18 -26.81
N SER A 6 -62.59 -12.18 -27.68
CA SER A 6 -62.66 -11.97 -29.12
C SER A 6 -63.90 -11.13 -29.49
N GLU A 7 -63.85 -10.38 -30.62
CA GLU A 7 -65.00 -9.64 -31.11
C GLU A 7 -66.23 -10.52 -31.31
N ALA A 8 -66.05 -11.76 -31.77
CA ALA A 8 -67.14 -12.73 -31.91
C ALA A 8 -67.78 -13.13 -30.59
N SER A 9 -66.99 -13.23 -29.48
CA SER A 9 -67.54 -13.52 -28.17
C SER A 9 -68.31 -12.32 -27.58
N ASN A 10 -67.88 -11.10 -27.81
CA ASN A 10 -68.59 -9.92 -27.39
C ASN A 10 -69.93 -9.78 -28.10
N GLN A 11 -69.99 -10.08 -29.41
CA GLN A 11 -71.23 -10.00 -30.21
C GLN A 11 -72.25 -11.02 -29.71
N LEU A 12 -71.85 -12.26 -29.40
CA LEU A 12 -72.73 -13.30 -28.84
C LEU A 12 -73.29 -12.88 -27.47
N VAL A 13 -72.52 -12.24 -26.62
CA VAL A 13 -72.92 -11.72 -25.30
C VAL A 13 -73.92 -10.56 -25.46
N GLU A 14 -73.71 -9.64 -26.38
CA GLU A 14 -74.60 -8.53 -26.66
C GLU A 14 -75.98 -9.02 -27.23
N GLU A 15 -75.93 -10.00 -28.15
CA GLU A 15 -77.20 -10.59 -28.67
C GLU A 15 -78.00 -11.31 -27.56
N HIS A 16 -77.32 -12.05 -26.68
CA HIS A 16 -77.96 -12.68 -25.53
C HIS A 16 -78.56 -11.66 -24.58
N LEU A 17 -77.84 -10.62 -24.22
CA LEU A 17 -78.30 -9.56 -23.34
C LEU A 17 -79.48 -8.76 -23.96
N ALA A 18 -79.57 -8.69 -25.27
CA ALA A 18 -80.66 -8.06 -25.96
C ALA A 18 -81.97 -8.91 -25.85
N GLN A 19 -81.85 -10.25 -25.69
CA GLN A 19 -83.00 -11.16 -25.67
C GLN A 19 -83.39 -11.63 -24.26
N CYS A 20 -82.43 -11.57 -23.28
CA CYS A 20 -82.65 -12.05 -21.91
C CYS A 20 -82.70 -10.91 -20.89
N SER A 21 -83.90 -10.59 -20.41
CA SER A 21 -84.11 -9.51 -19.39
C SER A 21 -83.36 -9.85 -18.07
N HIS A 22 -83.43 -11.12 -17.67
CA HIS A 22 -82.79 -11.58 -16.43
C HIS A 22 -81.31 -11.35 -16.41
N CYS A 23 -80.61 -11.74 -17.50
CA CYS A 23 -79.14 -11.56 -17.59
C CYS A 23 -78.76 -10.06 -17.68
N ARG A 24 -79.58 -9.20 -18.20
CA ARG A 24 -79.41 -7.76 -18.24
C ARG A 24 -79.52 -7.14 -16.83
N GLU A 25 -80.57 -7.52 -16.05
CA GLU A 25 -80.74 -7.11 -14.68
C GLU A 25 -79.59 -7.54 -13.77
N GLU A 26 -79.08 -8.75 -13.97
CA GLU A 26 -77.96 -9.28 -13.22
C GLU A 26 -76.62 -8.56 -13.56
N LEU A 27 -76.39 -8.22 -14.83
CA LEU A 27 -75.29 -7.42 -15.27
C LEU A 27 -75.35 -5.97 -14.73
N GLU A 28 -76.54 -5.34 -14.72
CA GLU A 28 -76.70 -4.03 -14.14
C GLU A 28 -76.46 -4.06 -12.63
N ALA A 29 -76.95 -5.08 -11.91
CA ALA A 29 -76.69 -5.24 -10.49
C ALA A 29 -75.17 -5.39 -10.19
N MET A 30 -74.44 -6.21 -10.99
CA MET A 30 -72.99 -6.36 -10.83
C MET A 30 -72.22 -5.09 -11.19
N SER A 31 -72.65 -4.38 -12.24
CA SER A 31 -72.02 -3.11 -12.61
C SER A 31 -72.28 -2.00 -11.58
N GLY A 32 -73.41 -1.96 -10.94
CA GLY A 32 -73.72 -1.05 -9.80
C GLY A 32 -72.78 -1.34 -8.59
N GLN A 33 -72.58 -2.62 -8.25
CA GLN A 33 -71.69 -3.02 -7.16
C GLN A 33 -70.19 -2.72 -7.46
N LEU A 34 -69.81 -2.83 -8.70
CA LEU A 34 -68.44 -2.47 -9.13
C LEU A 34 -68.24 -0.93 -9.13
N ALA A 35 -69.28 -0.14 -9.45
CA ALA A 35 -69.16 1.30 -9.38
C ALA A 35 -69.10 1.82 -7.95
N GLU A 36 -69.76 1.16 -7.00
CA GLU A 36 -69.68 1.50 -5.57
C GLU A 36 -68.36 1.07 -4.93
N GLN A 37 -67.74 0.06 -5.47
CA GLN A 37 -66.38 -0.40 -5.04
C GLN A 37 -65.22 0.33 -5.68
N SER A 38 -65.44 1.24 -6.60
CA SER A 38 -64.37 2.15 -7.08
C SER A 38 -64.04 3.19 -6.01
N LEU A 39 -63.38 2.72 -4.95
CA LEU A 39 -62.78 3.55 -3.91
C LEU A 39 -61.85 4.59 -4.55
N PRO A 40 -61.75 5.79 -3.98
CA PRO A 40 -60.76 6.79 -4.36
C PRO A 40 -59.36 6.31 -3.95
N HIS A 41 -58.77 5.41 -4.75
CA HIS A 41 -57.60 4.65 -4.36
C HIS A 41 -56.27 5.24 -4.87
N ASP A 42 -56.30 6.25 -5.75
CA ASP A 42 -55.08 6.67 -6.41
C ASP A 42 -54.31 7.80 -5.71
N ASP A 43 -54.97 8.69 -4.98
CA ASP A 43 -54.32 9.91 -4.51
C ASP A 43 -53.53 9.73 -3.18
N VAL A 44 -53.94 8.79 -2.33
CA VAL A 44 -53.32 8.57 -1.03
C VAL A 44 -52.07 7.63 -1.17
N ARG A 45 -52.20 6.63 -2.06
CA ARG A 45 -51.13 5.66 -2.30
C ARG A 45 -49.93 6.29 -3.01
N ASP A 46 -50.18 7.21 -3.94
CA ASP A 46 -49.11 7.93 -4.68
C ASP A 46 -48.35 8.93 -3.77
N LYS A 47 -49.03 9.64 -2.87
CA LYS A 47 -48.38 10.55 -1.91
C LYS A 47 -47.53 9.82 -0.88
N THR A 48 -47.97 8.65 -0.41
CA THR A 48 -47.22 7.83 0.56
C THR A 48 -46.02 7.16 -0.11
N GLY A 49 -46.16 6.66 -1.34
CA GLY A 49 -45.07 6.10 -2.14
C GLY A 49 -43.98 7.13 -2.45
N LYS A 50 -44.37 8.33 -2.86
CA LYS A 50 -43.44 9.44 -3.13
C LYS A 50 -42.65 9.86 -1.87
N LYS A 51 -43.30 9.90 -0.70
CA LYS A 51 -42.64 10.19 0.58
C LYS A 51 -41.67 9.10 0.97
N LEU A 52 -42.05 7.83 0.79
CA LEU A 52 -41.17 6.69 1.09
C LEU A 52 -39.93 6.69 0.20
N VAL A 53 -40.10 6.85 -1.12
CA VAL A 53 -38.99 6.91 -2.08
C VAL A 53 -38.06 8.09 -1.76
N ARG A 54 -38.61 9.27 -1.42
CA ARG A 54 -37.82 10.43 -1.02
C ARG A 54 -37.04 10.16 0.25
N ARG A 55 -37.60 9.46 1.24
CA ARG A 55 -36.94 9.10 2.49
C ARG A 55 -35.79 8.10 2.26
N ILE A 56 -36.05 7.07 1.44
CA ILE A 56 -35.03 6.09 1.06
C ILE A 56 -33.88 6.77 0.29
N ARG A 57 -34.21 7.62 -0.69
CA ARG A 57 -33.20 8.38 -1.44
C ARG A 57 -32.35 9.26 -0.53
N LEU A 58 -32.99 9.95 0.44
CA LEU A 58 -32.26 10.77 1.42
C LEU A 58 -31.36 9.91 2.30
N GLN A 59 -31.82 8.77 2.80
CA GLN A 59 -30.99 7.86 3.60
C GLN A 59 -29.79 7.32 2.82
N VAL A 60 -29.99 6.89 1.57
CA VAL A 60 -28.91 6.43 0.69
C VAL A 60 -27.91 7.55 0.43
N THR A 61 -28.38 8.77 0.17
CA THR A 61 -27.49 9.92 -0.05
C THR A 61 -26.67 10.24 1.20
N VAL A 62 -27.29 10.20 2.40
CA VAL A 62 -26.58 10.45 3.67
C VAL A 62 -25.54 9.37 3.95
N ILE A 63 -25.87 8.08 3.73
CA ILE A 63 -24.92 6.98 3.88
C ILE A 63 -23.74 7.14 2.91
N PHE A 64 -24.04 7.49 1.64
CA PHE A 64 -22.99 7.68 0.63
C PHE A 64 -22.09 8.88 0.97
N ALA A 65 -22.68 9.99 1.45
CA ALA A 65 -21.93 11.15 1.90
C ALA A 65 -21.05 10.82 3.13
N ALA A 66 -21.58 10.07 4.10
CA ALA A 66 -20.83 9.62 5.27
C ALA A 66 -19.65 8.70 4.89
N LEU A 67 -19.86 7.78 3.94
CA LEU A 67 -18.80 6.93 3.40
C LEU A 67 -17.74 7.75 2.67
N LEU A 68 -18.12 8.76 1.88
CA LEU A 68 -17.18 9.65 1.21
C LEU A 68 -16.34 10.45 2.20
N VAL A 69 -16.96 11.02 3.25
CA VAL A 69 -16.27 11.76 4.32
C VAL A 69 -15.31 10.82 5.07
N PHE A 70 -15.76 9.61 5.41
CA PHE A 70 -14.92 8.60 6.05
C PHE A 70 -13.71 8.23 5.18
N PHE A 71 -13.94 8.03 3.88
CA PHE A 71 -12.86 7.71 2.92
C PHE A 71 -11.89 8.89 2.77
N ALA A 72 -12.40 10.12 2.65
CA ALA A 72 -11.60 11.33 2.56
C ALA A 72 -10.78 11.58 3.84
N ALA A 73 -11.36 11.36 5.02
CA ALA A 73 -10.67 11.48 6.30
C ALA A 73 -9.56 10.43 6.44
N ASN A 74 -9.82 9.18 6.05
CA ASN A 74 -8.79 8.15 6.02
C ASN A 74 -7.68 8.48 5.01
N LEU A 75 -8.01 8.95 3.81
CA LEU A 75 -7.02 9.42 2.84
C LEU A 75 -6.19 10.59 3.39
N TRP A 76 -6.82 11.51 4.11
CA TRP A 76 -6.13 12.64 4.74
C TRP A 76 -5.14 12.19 5.82
N VAL A 77 -5.55 11.27 6.71
CA VAL A 77 -4.66 10.68 7.73
C VAL A 77 -3.51 9.94 7.07
N LEU A 78 -3.81 9.10 6.09
CA LEU A 78 -2.81 8.36 5.33
C LEU A 78 -1.85 9.29 4.57
N TRP A 79 -2.34 10.41 4.04
CA TRP A 79 -1.50 11.45 3.41
C TRP A 79 -0.60 12.15 4.43
N GLY A 80 -1.12 12.44 5.62
CA GLY A 80 -0.34 13.02 6.73
C GLY A 80 0.78 12.10 7.21
N GLU A 81 0.61 10.78 7.14
CA GLU A 81 1.64 9.78 7.44
C GLU A 81 2.68 9.58 6.31
N GLY A 82 2.61 10.37 5.25
CA GLY A 82 3.62 10.39 4.20
C GLY A 82 3.50 9.27 3.17
N ILE A 83 2.29 8.73 2.94
CA ILE A 83 2.07 7.72 1.89
C ILE A 83 2.59 8.21 0.54
N ARG A 84 3.29 7.34 -0.14
CA ARG A 84 3.85 7.58 -1.47
C ARG A 84 3.36 6.52 -2.46
N PHE A 85 3.26 6.88 -3.72
CA PHE A 85 2.77 5.99 -4.79
C PHE A 85 3.86 5.60 -5.79
N SER A 86 5.01 6.24 -5.74
CA SER A 86 6.16 5.94 -6.60
C SER A 86 7.46 5.91 -5.81
N ASP A 87 8.48 5.25 -6.36
CA ASP A 87 9.82 5.22 -5.76
C ASP A 87 10.42 6.62 -5.70
N GLU A 88 10.26 7.40 -6.77
CA GLU A 88 10.72 8.78 -6.84
C GLU A 88 10.10 9.65 -5.74
N SER A 89 8.79 9.54 -5.50
CA SER A 89 8.12 10.28 -4.44
C SER A 89 8.57 9.85 -3.04
N LEU A 90 8.97 8.57 -2.89
CA LEU A 90 9.51 8.03 -1.66
C LEU A 90 10.91 8.62 -1.39
N ILE A 91 11.77 8.62 -2.40
CA ILE A 91 13.14 9.17 -2.30
C ILE A 91 13.10 10.67 -2.03
N ARG A 92 12.32 11.44 -2.78
CA ARG A 92 12.19 12.90 -2.60
C ARG A 92 11.65 13.29 -1.21
N ALA A 93 10.89 12.43 -0.57
CA ALA A 93 10.38 12.70 0.77
C ALA A 93 11.49 12.70 1.83
N ALA A 94 12.52 11.86 1.67
CA ALA A 94 13.66 11.82 2.58
C ALA A 94 14.75 12.80 2.19
N TYR A 95 14.92 13.04 0.88
CA TYR A 95 15.97 13.90 0.37
C TYR A 95 15.43 14.82 -0.74
N PRO A 96 14.84 15.97 -0.39
CA PRO A 96 14.17 16.86 -1.34
C PRO A 96 15.11 17.56 -2.34
N LEU A 97 16.41 17.55 -2.10
CA LEU A 97 17.41 18.21 -2.95
C LEU A 97 18.01 17.31 -4.04
N VAL A 98 17.56 16.08 -4.14
CA VAL A 98 18.09 15.12 -5.12
C VAL A 98 17.59 15.47 -6.52
N GLY A 99 18.53 15.51 -7.46
CA GLY A 99 18.26 15.55 -8.88
C GLY A 99 17.63 14.24 -9.41
N GLU A 100 18.07 13.77 -10.54
CA GLU A 100 17.69 12.46 -11.08
C GLU A 100 18.42 11.36 -10.30
N THR A 101 17.74 10.78 -9.30
CA THR A 101 18.28 9.67 -8.51
C THR A 101 17.86 8.36 -9.13
N GLU A 102 18.82 7.50 -9.39
CA GLU A 102 18.57 6.17 -9.90
C GLU A 102 18.27 5.19 -8.75
N VAL A 103 17.23 4.38 -8.93
CA VAL A 103 16.98 3.22 -8.07
C VAL A 103 17.89 2.10 -8.53
N VAL A 104 18.90 1.79 -7.73
CA VAL A 104 19.95 0.82 -8.09
C VAL A 104 19.60 -0.61 -7.69
N ALA A 105 18.88 -0.79 -6.59
CA ALA A 105 18.49 -2.13 -6.13
C ALA A 105 17.17 -2.12 -5.34
N ARG A 106 16.56 -3.29 -5.23
CA ARG A 106 15.38 -3.53 -4.38
C ARG A 106 15.54 -4.87 -3.70
N ASP A 107 15.12 -4.90 -2.43
CA ASP A 107 15.12 -6.11 -1.64
C ASP A 107 13.93 -6.15 -0.67
N SER A 108 13.85 -7.16 0.18
CA SER A 108 12.78 -7.26 1.17
C SER A 108 13.21 -8.06 2.40
N TYR A 109 12.75 -7.65 3.58
CA TYR A 109 12.93 -8.37 4.83
C TYR A 109 11.66 -8.28 5.68
N ASN A 110 11.29 -9.35 6.36
CA ASN A 110 10.14 -9.41 7.28
C ASN A 110 8.86 -8.75 6.73
N GLY A 111 8.56 -8.96 5.43
CA GLY A 111 7.40 -8.38 4.76
C GLY A 111 7.50 -6.89 4.42
N ARG A 112 8.62 -6.27 4.70
CA ARG A 112 8.96 -4.90 4.30
C ARG A 112 9.76 -4.90 3.02
N LYS A 113 9.69 -3.81 2.28
CA LYS A 113 10.48 -3.59 1.06
C LYS A 113 11.60 -2.62 1.34
N LEU A 114 12.76 -2.89 0.78
CA LEU A 114 13.91 -2.00 0.75
C LEU A 114 14.09 -1.46 -0.65
N LEU A 115 14.40 -0.18 -0.74
CA LEU A 115 14.73 0.51 -1.97
C LEU A 115 16.06 1.21 -1.76
N PHE A 116 17.06 0.88 -2.56
CA PHE A 116 18.37 1.52 -2.55
C PHE A 116 18.49 2.49 -3.71
N TYR A 117 19.05 3.65 -3.45
CA TYR A 117 19.25 4.69 -4.45
C TYR A 117 20.63 5.32 -4.36
N ASP A 118 21.09 5.81 -5.51
CA ASP A 118 22.40 6.43 -5.67
C ASP A 118 22.36 7.46 -6.79
N ASP A 119 22.99 8.60 -6.60
CA ASP A 119 23.22 9.62 -7.64
C ASP A 119 24.71 9.88 -7.88
N GLY A 120 25.60 9.06 -7.29
CA GLY A 120 27.02 9.18 -7.31
C GLY A 120 27.61 10.10 -6.21
N PHE A 121 26.83 11.02 -5.67
CA PHE A 121 27.23 11.91 -4.58
C PHE A 121 26.54 11.57 -3.27
N VAL A 122 25.29 11.13 -3.36
CA VAL A 122 24.48 10.72 -2.21
C VAL A 122 23.91 9.34 -2.50
N PHE A 123 24.02 8.48 -1.54
CA PHE A 123 23.34 7.20 -1.55
C PHE A 123 22.41 7.08 -0.34
N GLY A 124 21.47 6.18 -0.44
CA GLY A 124 20.57 5.94 0.67
C GLY A 124 19.63 4.78 0.44
N PHE A 125 18.76 4.60 1.41
CA PHE A 125 17.74 3.57 1.35
C PHE A 125 16.43 4.04 1.96
N HIS A 126 15.35 3.39 1.54
CA HIS A 126 14.04 3.44 2.18
C HIS A 126 13.58 2.04 2.55
N SER A 127 13.15 1.87 3.80
CA SER A 127 12.31 0.76 4.20
C SER A 127 10.85 1.20 4.15
N TYR A 128 9.98 0.41 3.53
CA TYR A 128 8.57 0.72 3.42
C TYR A 128 7.69 -0.54 3.44
N SER A 129 6.47 -0.38 3.91
CA SER A 129 5.42 -1.38 3.77
C SER A 129 4.60 -1.08 2.52
N GLN A 130 4.30 -2.08 1.72
CA GLN A 130 3.47 -1.93 0.54
C GLN A 130 2.05 -2.42 0.81
N VAL A 131 1.07 -1.54 0.60
CA VAL A 131 -0.36 -1.87 0.69
C VAL A 131 -1.01 -1.46 -0.62
N LEU A 132 -1.36 -2.44 -1.45
CA LEU A 132 -1.81 -2.20 -2.83
C LEU A 132 -0.76 -1.40 -3.62
N LEU A 133 -1.12 -0.21 -4.08
CA LEU A 133 -0.22 0.72 -4.78
C LEU A 133 0.48 1.72 -3.86
N ALA A 134 0.09 1.76 -2.59
CA ALA A 134 0.63 2.70 -1.61
C ALA A 134 1.89 2.16 -0.95
N ARG A 135 2.89 3.03 -0.79
CA ARG A 135 4.12 2.79 -0.05
C ARG A 135 4.09 3.62 1.23
N ILE A 136 4.11 2.94 2.35
CA ILE A 136 4.11 3.57 3.68
C ILE A 136 5.55 3.57 4.17
N PRO A 137 6.24 4.72 4.21
CA PRO A 137 7.63 4.79 4.66
C PRO A 137 7.72 4.31 6.12
N ARG A 138 8.82 3.62 6.43
CA ARG A 138 9.12 3.10 7.77
C ARG A 138 10.41 3.66 8.29
N ALA A 139 11.48 3.50 7.52
CA ALA A 139 12.77 4.02 7.83
C ALA A 139 13.44 4.55 6.56
N ALA A 140 14.27 5.55 6.70
CA ALA A 140 15.05 6.09 5.61
C ALA A 140 16.39 6.59 6.14
N GLY A 141 17.43 6.37 5.36
CA GLY A 141 18.76 6.90 5.63
C GLY A 141 19.41 7.34 4.33
N HIS A 142 20.21 8.39 4.41
CA HIS A 142 21.02 8.84 3.28
C HIS A 142 22.34 9.43 3.79
N LYS A 143 23.36 9.37 2.94
CA LYS A 143 24.69 9.87 3.25
C LYS A 143 25.41 10.29 1.98
N TYR A 144 26.27 11.29 2.11
CA TYR A 144 27.21 11.67 1.05
C TYR A 144 28.30 10.63 0.89
N VAL A 145 28.66 10.34 -0.35
CA VAL A 145 29.81 9.51 -0.69
C VAL A 145 31.07 10.36 -0.56
N ILE A 146 32.03 9.88 0.19
CA ILE A 146 33.35 10.51 0.31
C ILE A 146 34.32 9.66 -0.52
N PRO A 147 34.86 10.18 -1.65
CA PRO A 147 35.64 9.39 -2.59
C PRO A 147 36.91 8.76 -2.02
N ASP A 148 37.49 9.37 -0.99
CA ASP A 148 38.72 8.90 -0.35
C ASP A 148 38.52 7.76 0.66
N ARG A 149 37.26 7.36 0.86
CA ARG A 149 36.91 6.26 1.76
C ARG A 149 36.63 4.99 0.96
N PRO A 150 37.05 3.81 1.45
CA PRO A 150 36.77 2.57 0.75
C PRO A 150 35.31 2.19 0.74
N PHE A 151 34.55 2.61 1.75
CA PHE A 151 33.10 2.41 1.81
C PHE A 151 32.43 3.48 2.70
N GLU A 152 31.14 3.60 2.58
CA GLU A 152 30.29 4.46 3.41
C GLU A 152 29.15 3.65 4.02
N VAL A 153 28.68 4.07 5.20
CA VAL A 153 27.63 3.37 5.93
C VAL A 153 26.54 4.36 6.32
N VAL A 154 25.29 3.95 6.12
CA VAL A 154 24.12 4.66 6.59
C VAL A 154 23.19 3.69 7.31
N TYR A 155 22.50 4.18 8.33
CA TYR A 155 21.56 3.36 9.09
C TYR A 155 20.31 4.16 9.44
N ALA A 156 19.22 3.44 9.70
CA ALA A 156 17.99 4.01 10.23
C ALA A 156 17.27 2.98 11.11
N GLN A 157 16.55 3.48 12.10
CA GLN A 157 15.73 2.64 12.96
C GLN A 157 14.44 2.25 12.24
N ASP A 158 14.10 0.98 12.31
CA ASP A 158 12.87 0.41 11.76
C ASP A 158 12.16 -0.47 12.78
N GLY A 159 11.32 0.16 13.62
CA GLY A 159 10.74 -0.48 14.80
C GLY A 159 11.78 -0.72 15.88
N ASP A 160 11.89 -1.97 16.34
CA ASP A 160 12.86 -2.40 17.35
C ASP A 160 14.23 -2.83 16.76
N SER A 161 14.38 -2.69 15.45
CA SER A 161 15.59 -3.08 14.72
C SER A 161 16.20 -1.87 14.02
N PHE A 162 17.46 -2.00 13.65
CA PHE A 162 18.16 -1.07 12.76
C PHE A 162 18.40 -1.72 11.42
N VAL A 163 18.20 -0.95 10.36
CA VAL A 163 18.65 -1.28 9.01
C VAL A 163 19.91 -0.49 8.76
N THR A 164 20.98 -1.19 8.48
CA THR A 164 22.27 -0.59 8.11
C THR A 164 22.61 -0.97 6.68
N VAL A 165 22.98 0.01 5.89
CA VAL A 165 23.37 -0.16 4.48
C VAL A 165 24.80 0.33 4.32
N ALA A 166 25.66 -0.54 3.80
CA ALA A 166 27.02 -0.23 3.41
C ALA A 166 27.09 -0.07 1.89
N LYS A 167 27.70 1.01 1.43
CA LYS A 167 28.03 1.25 0.02
C LYS A 167 29.52 1.05 -0.19
N ALA A 168 29.89 0.13 -1.09
CA ALA A 168 31.24 -0.01 -1.57
C ALA A 168 31.60 1.18 -2.47
N VAL A 169 32.67 1.89 -2.15
CA VAL A 169 33.27 2.95 -2.98
C VAL A 169 34.47 2.36 -3.72
N ASP A 170 35.24 1.53 -3.03
CA ASP A 170 36.31 0.75 -3.63
C ASP A 170 35.71 -0.47 -4.36
N ALA A 171 36.06 -0.62 -5.63
CA ALA A 171 35.55 -1.69 -6.50
C ALA A 171 36.08 -3.10 -6.11
N GLU A 172 37.15 -3.18 -5.30
CA GLU A 172 37.68 -4.44 -4.81
C GLU A 172 36.81 -5.06 -3.70
N ILE A 173 35.94 -4.29 -3.07
CA ILE A 173 35.05 -4.76 -2.02
C ILE A 173 33.96 -5.65 -2.62
N THR A 174 33.94 -6.90 -2.20
CA THR A 174 32.93 -7.88 -2.61
C THR A 174 32.01 -8.33 -1.47
N HIS A 175 32.48 -8.19 -0.22
CA HIS A 175 31.70 -8.60 0.95
C HIS A 175 31.81 -7.58 2.07
N PHE A 176 30.73 -7.46 2.83
CA PHE A 176 30.72 -6.78 4.11
C PHE A 176 30.39 -7.74 5.24
N VAL A 177 30.99 -7.50 6.38
CA VAL A 177 30.71 -8.20 7.64
C VAL A 177 30.32 -7.17 8.68
N ALA A 178 29.17 -7.36 9.34
CA ALA A 178 28.71 -6.52 10.43
C ALA A 178 28.60 -7.33 11.73
N TRP A 179 28.93 -6.71 12.86
CA TRP A 179 28.78 -7.32 14.19
C TRP A 179 28.66 -6.25 15.28
N CYS A 180 28.13 -6.65 16.43
CA CYS A 180 27.78 -5.70 17.51
C CYS A 180 28.85 -5.59 18.61
N SER A 181 29.83 -6.47 18.70
CA SER A 181 30.89 -6.39 19.72
C SER A 181 32.04 -7.36 19.43
N GLY A 182 33.23 -7.02 19.88
CA GLY A 182 34.40 -7.86 19.82
C GLY A 182 35.36 -7.51 18.68
N ASN A 183 36.23 -8.47 18.31
CA ASN A 183 37.29 -8.22 17.38
C ASN A 183 36.84 -8.30 15.92
N VAL A 184 37.55 -7.56 15.06
CA VAL A 184 37.44 -7.68 13.60
C VAL A 184 37.80 -9.10 13.19
N PRO A 185 37.01 -9.82 12.39
CA PRO A 185 37.40 -11.10 11.86
C PRO A 185 38.58 -10.90 10.88
N ALA A 186 39.65 -11.69 11.05
CA ALA A 186 40.85 -11.53 10.23
C ALA A 186 40.63 -11.93 8.77
N THR A 187 39.65 -12.82 8.52
CA THR A 187 39.27 -13.26 7.17
C THR A 187 37.78 -13.41 7.06
N LEU A 188 37.24 -13.31 5.83
CA LEU A 188 35.85 -13.56 5.53
C LEU A 188 35.40 -14.95 5.99
N SER A 189 36.23 -15.99 5.75
CA SER A 189 35.92 -17.37 6.18
C SER A 189 35.77 -17.51 7.70
N GLN A 190 36.49 -16.71 8.47
CA GLN A 190 36.32 -16.68 9.92
C GLN A 190 34.93 -16.10 10.31
N ALA A 191 34.45 -15.09 9.60
CA ALA A 191 33.13 -14.51 9.83
C ALA A 191 32.02 -15.51 9.42
N GLU A 192 32.15 -16.13 8.27
CA GLU A 192 31.22 -17.14 7.75
C GLU A 192 31.10 -18.37 8.67
N ALA A 193 32.17 -18.77 9.29
CA ALA A 193 32.18 -19.86 10.25
C ALA A 193 31.51 -19.53 11.59
N ASN A 194 31.23 -18.27 11.89
CA ASN A 194 30.66 -17.78 13.15
C ASN A 194 29.42 -16.89 12.93
N THR A 195 28.43 -17.41 12.26
CA THR A 195 27.20 -16.68 11.89
C THR A 195 26.36 -16.20 13.09
N ASP A 196 26.54 -16.78 14.27
CA ASP A 196 25.92 -16.32 15.50
C ASP A 196 26.46 -14.95 15.96
N ARG A 197 27.65 -14.60 15.52
CA ARG A 197 28.35 -13.39 15.90
C ARG A 197 28.44 -12.38 14.78
N TYR A 198 28.63 -12.84 13.56
CA TYR A 198 28.88 -12.02 12.39
C TYR A 198 27.75 -12.15 11.37
N MET A 199 27.30 -11.03 10.87
CA MET A 199 26.37 -10.94 9.74
C MET A 199 27.24 -10.71 8.47
N VAL A 200 27.18 -11.62 7.52
CA VAL A 200 27.91 -11.54 6.26
C VAL A 200 26.94 -11.21 5.15
N ALA A 201 27.30 -10.27 4.29
CA ALA A 201 26.53 -9.92 3.10
C ALA A 201 27.46 -9.71 1.90
N GLU A 202 27.10 -10.27 0.76
CA GLU A 202 27.74 -10.01 -0.52
C GLU A 202 27.32 -8.63 -1.05
N VAL A 203 28.20 -7.98 -1.78
CA VAL A 203 27.92 -6.68 -2.41
C VAL A 203 27.14 -6.90 -3.70
N GLU A 204 25.90 -6.44 -3.74
CA GLU A 204 25.04 -6.44 -4.91
C GLU A 204 24.80 -5.01 -5.39
N ALA A 205 25.05 -4.74 -6.66
CA ALA A 205 24.92 -3.39 -7.24
C ALA A 205 25.64 -2.28 -6.44
N GLY A 206 26.78 -2.62 -5.79
CA GLY A 206 27.56 -1.70 -4.98
C GLY A 206 27.08 -1.56 -3.52
N PHE A 207 26.11 -2.34 -3.09
CA PHE A 207 25.52 -2.26 -1.74
C PHE A 207 25.51 -3.60 -1.03
N ALA A 208 25.60 -3.55 0.30
CA ALA A 208 25.20 -4.62 1.20
C ALA A 208 24.37 -4.04 2.34
N TRP A 209 23.51 -4.85 2.94
CA TRP A 209 22.64 -4.38 4.02
C TRP A 209 22.46 -5.43 5.11
N PHE A 210 22.15 -4.94 6.31
CA PHE A 210 22.01 -5.74 7.52
C PHE A 210 20.81 -5.29 8.32
N VAL A 211 20.14 -6.23 8.99
CA VAL A 211 19.14 -5.94 10.01
C VAL A 211 19.65 -6.46 11.35
N HIS A 212 19.72 -5.60 12.34
CA HIS A 212 20.29 -5.93 13.64
C HIS A 212 19.58 -5.18 14.77
N ALA A 213 19.79 -5.63 16.01
CA ALA A 213 19.23 -5.01 17.20
C ALA A 213 20.25 -4.14 17.95
N CYS A 214 21.54 -4.21 17.63
CA CYS A 214 22.57 -3.42 18.30
C CYS A 214 22.51 -1.94 17.91
N PHE A 215 22.88 -1.09 18.86
CA PHE A 215 22.87 0.36 18.64
C PHE A 215 23.99 0.75 17.67
N PRO A 216 23.69 1.39 16.52
CA PRO A 216 24.71 1.64 15.49
C PRO A 216 25.82 2.60 15.94
N TRP A 217 25.54 3.48 16.88
CA TRP A 217 26.50 4.51 17.31
C TRP A 217 27.63 3.99 18.23
N ASP A 218 27.32 3.00 19.04
CA ASP A 218 28.25 2.59 20.08
C ASP A 218 28.77 1.16 19.90
N GLU A 219 28.06 0.32 19.14
CA GLU A 219 28.29 -1.13 19.16
C GLU A 219 28.54 -1.71 17.76
N LEU A 220 27.97 -1.09 16.71
CA LEU A 220 28.05 -1.68 15.37
C LEU A 220 29.44 -1.48 14.75
N MET A 221 30.03 -2.58 14.34
CA MET A 221 31.26 -2.64 13.57
C MET A 221 30.97 -3.16 12.18
N ILE A 222 31.65 -2.63 11.18
CA ILE A 222 31.55 -3.09 9.78
C ILE A 222 32.95 -3.23 9.20
N ALA A 223 33.21 -4.36 8.54
CA ALA A 223 34.41 -4.63 7.80
C ALA A 223 34.11 -4.98 6.35
N ALA A 224 34.98 -4.60 5.45
CA ALA A 224 34.94 -4.85 4.02
C ALA A 224 36.03 -5.80 3.60
N TYR A 225 35.70 -6.76 2.75
CA TYR A 225 36.60 -7.80 2.27
C TYR A 225 36.60 -7.86 0.74
N ASP A 226 37.74 -8.25 0.19
CA ASP A 226 37.91 -8.55 -1.24
C ASP A 226 37.34 -9.94 -1.61
N GLN A 227 37.47 -10.29 -2.89
CA GLN A 227 37.05 -11.60 -3.42
C GLN A 227 37.86 -12.78 -2.85
N ASP A 228 39.10 -12.53 -2.36
CA ASP A 228 39.96 -13.54 -1.74
C ASP A 228 39.68 -13.67 -0.23
N GLY A 229 38.75 -12.89 0.30
CA GLY A 229 38.35 -12.85 1.71
C GLY A 229 39.37 -12.12 2.60
N ARG A 230 40.23 -11.26 2.00
CA ARG A 230 41.18 -10.42 2.75
C ARG A 230 40.49 -9.15 3.21
N LEU A 231 40.84 -8.68 4.40
CA LEU A 231 40.34 -7.45 4.97
C LEU A 231 40.88 -6.23 4.21
N ILE A 232 39.98 -5.41 3.64
CA ILE A 232 40.35 -4.14 3.00
C ILE A 232 40.36 -3.00 4.01
N ALA A 233 39.24 -2.89 4.76
CA ALA A 233 39.03 -1.82 5.73
C ALA A 233 37.97 -2.20 6.74
N TYR A 234 37.96 -1.54 7.88
CA TYR A 234 36.86 -1.64 8.82
C TYR A 234 36.52 -0.28 9.46
N SER A 235 35.33 -0.12 9.93
CA SER A 235 34.84 1.07 10.61
C SER A 235 34.21 0.69 11.93
N HIS A 236 34.50 1.45 12.97
CA HIS A 236 33.86 1.35 14.27
C HIS A 236 32.70 2.33 14.31
N SER A 237 31.51 1.88 14.73
CA SER A 237 30.31 2.68 14.98
C SER A 237 29.82 3.59 13.83
N GLY A 238 30.06 3.23 12.58
CA GLY A 238 29.56 4.01 11.43
C GLY A 238 30.12 5.44 11.30
N PHE A 239 30.96 5.86 12.23
CA PHE A 239 31.58 7.18 12.26
C PHE A 239 33.10 7.12 12.06
N THR A 240 33.53 7.40 10.85
CA THR A 240 34.69 8.22 10.50
C THR A 240 36.10 7.66 10.66
N GLU A 241 36.39 6.60 11.36
CA GLU A 241 37.75 6.07 11.41
C GLU A 241 37.86 4.77 10.61
N PHE A 242 38.26 4.86 9.36
CA PHE A 242 38.62 3.70 8.57
C PHE A 242 40.04 3.29 8.91
N TYR A 243 40.18 2.13 9.47
CA TYR A 243 41.49 1.53 9.67
C TYR A 243 41.78 0.69 8.44
N ARG A 244 42.67 1.15 7.60
CA ARG A 244 43.23 0.34 6.52
C ARG A 244 44.37 -0.47 7.12
N GLU A 245 44.35 -1.78 6.97
CA GLU A 245 45.55 -2.57 7.27
C GLU A 245 46.62 -2.16 6.25
N VAL A 246 47.65 -1.45 6.72
CA VAL A 246 48.81 -1.10 5.90
C VAL A 246 49.74 -2.28 6.02
N ASP A 247 49.98 -2.98 4.90
CA ASP A 247 50.99 -4.03 4.75
C ASP A 247 52.39 -3.57 5.17
#